data_60965c22ab3dadb18fcbbf1f9a031397
#
_entry.id   60965c22ab3dadb18fcbbf1f9a031397
#
_cell.length_a   1.000
_cell.length_b   1.000
_cell.length_c   1.000
_cell.angle_alpha   90.00
_cell.angle_beta   90.00
_cell.angle_gamma   90.00
#
_symmetry.space_group_name_H-M   'P 1'
#
loop_
_entity.id
_entity.type
_entity.pdbx_description
1 polymer ?
#
loop_
_entity_poly.entity_id
_entity_poly.type
_entity_poly.pdbx_seq_one_letter_code
_entity_poly.pdbx_strand_id
1 'polypeptide(L)'
;MITEAPKKSIVVLGNGISGITTARLLRKQTEESLTVISEETPYFFSRTALMYVYMGHLQFEHTQPYEADFWKKNKIDLVQKRVIQLDAEKQQLVFEDQSTLHYDRLVLACGSVPNRFGWPGQDLDAVQGLYHKKDLDSLEKWSDTIEEATVVGGGLIGIELVEMLHSRGKKVHFFVRESSFWNTVLPPEESEMINQHIL
;
A
#
# COMPACT_ATOMS: atom_id res chain seq x y z
N MET A 1 -18.84 28.15 -34.55
CA MET A 1 -17.80 27.52 -33.69
C MET A 1 -18.53 26.85 -32.54
N ILE A 2 -18.51 25.53 -32.54
CA ILE A 2 -19.05 24.74 -31.40
C ILE A 2 -17.99 24.83 -30.31
N THR A 3 -18.21 25.65 -29.29
CA THR A 3 -17.37 25.66 -28.09
C THR A 3 -17.60 24.34 -27.35
N GLU A 4 -16.61 23.43 -27.38
CA GLU A 4 -16.65 22.25 -26.52
C GLU A 4 -16.89 22.67 -25.06
N ALA A 5 -17.81 21.98 -24.40
CA ALA A 5 -18.02 22.20 -22.96
C ALA A 5 -16.70 21.95 -22.20
N PRO A 6 -16.40 22.71 -21.15
CA PRO A 6 -15.19 22.49 -20.37
C PRO A 6 -15.16 21.07 -19.83
N LYS A 7 -14.01 20.40 -19.96
CA LYS A 7 -13.82 19.05 -19.46
C LYS A 7 -13.97 19.04 -17.94
N LYS A 8 -14.68 18.04 -17.43
CA LYS A 8 -14.79 17.81 -15.99
C LYS A 8 -13.48 17.27 -15.44
N SER A 9 -13.19 17.64 -14.20
CA SER A 9 -12.05 17.16 -13.45
C SER A 9 -12.45 15.95 -12.61
N ILE A 10 -11.91 14.78 -12.94
CA ILE A 10 -12.08 13.55 -12.16
C ILE A 10 -10.78 13.29 -11.42
N VAL A 11 -10.85 13.18 -10.10
CA VAL A 11 -9.70 12.94 -9.24
C VAL A 11 -9.85 11.58 -8.56
N VAL A 12 -8.78 10.79 -8.56
CA VAL A 12 -8.67 9.53 -7.82
C VAL A 12 -7.60 9.72 -6.74
N LEU A 13 -7.99 9.64 -5.47
CA LEU A 13 -7.08 9.74 -4.34
C LEU A 13 -6.62 8.35 -3.91
N GLY A 14 -5.37 8.05 -4.18
CA GLY A 14 -4.71 6.77 -3.97
C GLY A 14 -4.31 6.09 -5.29
N ASN A 15 -3.02 5.76 -5.43
CA ASN A 15 -2.47 5.05 -6.59
C ASN A 15 -2.27 3.54 -6.35
N GLY A 16 -2.93 2.97 -5.35
CA GLY A 16 -2.98 1.52 -5.13
C GLY A 16 -3.82 0.80 -6.19
N ILE A 17 -3.96 -0.52 -6.06
CA ILE A 17 -4.65 -1.36 -7.06
C ILE A 17 -6.08 -0.86 -7.37
N SER A 18 -6.85 -0.44 -6.36
CA SER A 18 -8.22 0.06 -6.54
C SER A 18 -8.24 1.37 -7.33
N GLY A 19 -7.38 2.33 -6.96
CA GLY A 19 -7.31 3.63 -7.60
C GLY A 19 -6.85 3.53 -9.06
N ILE A 20 -5.80 2.77 -9.31
CA ILE A 20 -5.27 2.60 -10.68
C ILE A 20 -6.22 1.80 -11.58
N THR A 21 -6.86 0.76 -11.04
CA THR A 21 -7.88 0.03 -11.81
C THR A 21 -9.04 0.96 -12.18
N THR A 22 -9.51 1.76 -11.22
CA THR A 22 -10.56 2.76 -11.47
C THR A 22 -10.15 3.78 -12.52
N ALA A 23 -8.96 4.37 -12.40
CA ALA A 23 -8.46 5.35 -13.36
C ALA A 23 -8.37 4.77 -14.78
N ARG A 24 -7.85 3.55 -14.93
CA ARG A 24 -7.77 2.87 -16.23
C ARG A 24 -9.12 2.56 -16.84
N LEU A 25 -10.08 2.13 -16.04
CA LEU A 25 -11.45 1.85 -16.51
C LEU A 25 -12.17 3.14 -16.90
N LEU A 26 -12.05 4.20 -16.09
CA LEU A 26 -12.60 5.51 -16.41
C LEU A 26 -12.01 6.03 -17.72
N ARG A 27 -10.69 5.93 -17.93
CA ARG A 27 -10.06 6.40 -19.18
C ARG A 27 -10.60 5.71 -20.43
N LYS A 28 -11.06 4.47 -20.33
CA LYS A 28 -11.73 3.78 -21.46
C LYS A 28 -13.14 4.29 -21.77
N GLN A 29 -13.75 5.01 -20.83
CA GLN A 29 -15.15 5.43 -20.91
C GLN A 29 -15.31 6.94 -21.11
N THR A 30 -14.26 7.74 -20.85
CA THR A 30 -14.34 9.20 -20.90
C THR A 30 -13.05 9.85 -21.36
N GLU A 31 -13.17 11.02 -22.00
CA GLU A 31 -12.05 11.91 -22.35
C GLU A 31 -11.89 13.08 -21.37
N GLU A 32 -12.59 13.04 -20.22
CA GLU A 32 -12.48 14.04 -19.17
C GLU A 32 -11.07 14.12 -18.57
N SER A 33 -10.73 15.22 -17.88
CA SER A 33 -9.46 15.32 -17.15
C SER A 33 -9.43 14.28 -16.03
N LEU A 34 -8.35 13.50 -15.95
CA LEU A 34 -8.21 12.42 -14.98
C LEU A 34 -6.87 12.52 -14.27
N THR A 35 -6.92 12.75 -12.97
CA THR A 35 -5.75 12.90 -12.10
C THR A 35 -5.76 11.83 -11.01
N VAL A 36 -4.63 11.15 -10.81
CA VAL A 36 -4.41 10.23 -9.69
C VAL A 36 -3.41 10.86 -8.72
N ILE A 37 -3.76 10.89 -7.44
CA ILE A 37 -2.95 11.50 -6.39
C ILE A 37 -2.47 10.41 -5.42
N SER A 38 -1.20 10.46 -5.06
CA SER A 38 -0.62 9.60 -4.01
C SER A 38 0.50 10.34 -3.28
N GLU A 39 0.65 10.10 -1.99
CA GLU A 39 1.80 10.59 -1.22
C GLU A 39 3.01 9.66 -1.29
N GLU A 40 2.76 8.36 -1.52
CA GLU A 40 3.73 7.29 -1.29
C GLU A 40 4.78 7.19 -2.39
N THR A 41 4.33 7.00 -3.63
CA THR A 41 5.21 6.82 -4.78
C THR A 41 4.65 7.55 -6.01
N PRO A 42 5.52 7.96 -6.96
CA PRO A 42 5.05 8.61 -8.18
C PRO A 42 4.23 7.67 -9.08
N TYR A 43 4.50 6.35 -9.04
CA TYR A 43 3.85 5.35 -9.87
C TYR A 43 3.22 4.25 -9.03
N PHE A 44 2.21 3.59 -9.58
CA PHE A 44 1.65 2.38 -9.00
C PHE A 44 2.70 1.27 -8.93
N PHE A 45 2.71 0.57 -7.81
CA PHE A 45 3.47 -0.67 -7.61
C PHE A 45 2.61 -1.76 -6.98
N SER A 46 2.97 -3.01 -7.21
CA SER A 46 2.32 -4.16 -6.58
C SER A 46 2.74 -4.27 -5.11
N ARG A 47 1.85 -3.89 -4.20
CA ARG A 47 2.13 -3.89 -2.75
C ARG A 47 2.46 -5.27 -2.21
N THR A 48 1.80 -6.31 -2.71
CA THR A 48 2.07 -7.70 -2.33
C THR A 48 3.45 -8.18 -2.76
N ALA A 49 4.10 -7.49 -3.70
CA ALA A 49 5.45 -7.84 -4.13
C ALA A 49 6.55 -7.26 -3.23
N LEU A 50 6.23 -6.45 -2.21
CA LEU A 50 7.22 -5.91 -1.27
C LEU A 50 7.97 -7.02 -0.53
N MET A 51 7.31 -8.13 -0.21
CA MET A 51 7.97 -9.29 0.38
C MET A 51 9.06 -9.86 -0.52
N TYR A 52 8.81 -9.98 -1.82
CA TYR A 52 9.80 -10.50 -2.77
C TYR A 52 10.98 -9.55 -2.97
N VAL A 53 10.74 -8.23 -2.84
CA VAL A 53 11.83 -7.25 -2.82
C VAL A 53 12.71 -7.46 -1.60
N TYR A 54 12.13 -7.56 -0.40
CA TYR A 54 12.87 -7.83 0.82
C TYR A 54 13.67 -9.13 0.76
N MET A 55 13.09 -10.21 0.22
CA MET A 55 13.75 -11.50 0.06
C MET A 55 14.83 -11.51 -1.04
N GLY A 56 14.99 -10.40 -1.79
CA GLY A 56 15.99 -10.29 -2.85
C GLY A 56 15.61 -10.95 -4.17
N HIS A 57 14.35 -11.37 -4.33
CA HIS A 57 13.87 -11.99 -5.56
C HIS A 57 13.57 -10.96 -6.67
N LEU A 58 13.26 -9.71 -6.28
CA LEU A 58 12.92 -8.61 -7.19
C LEU A 58 13.62 -7.32 -6.74
N GLN A 59 13.87 -6.43 -7.68
CA GLN A 59 14.13 -5.02 -7.38
C GLN A 59 12.81 -4.27 -7.32
N PHE A 60 12.75 -3.16 -6.56
CA PHE A 60 11.50 -2.41 -6.38
C PHE A 60 10.88 -1.95 -7.71
N GLU A 61 11.71 -1.55 -8.67
CA GLU A 61 11.29 -1.12 -10.01
C GLU A 61 10.51 -2.21 -10.74
N HIS A 62 10.82 -3.48 -10.51
CA HIS A 62 10.12 -4.62 -11.11
C HIS A 62 8.70 -4.84 -10.53
N THR A 63 8.36 -4.18 -9.42
CA THR A 63 7.01 -4.22 -8.86
C THR A 63 6.03 -3.28 -9.57
N GLN A 64 6.52 -2.46 -10.51
CA GLN A 64 5.74 -1.48 -11.27
C GLN A 64 5.29 -2.10 -12.60
N PRO A 65 4.00 -2.46 -12.76
CA PRO A 65 3.53 -3.21 -13.94
C PRO A 65 3.32 -2.33 -15.18
N TYR A 66 3.51 -1.01 -15.06
CA TYR A 66 3.33 -0.07 -16.16
C TYR A 66 4.60 0.73 -16.37
N GLU A 67 5.00 0.90 -17.63
CA GLU A 67 6.09 1.80 -18.01
C GLU A 67 5.78 3.26 -17.66
N ALA A 68 6.80 4.07 -17.46
CA ALA A 68 6.65 5.46 -17.05
C ALA A 68 5.81 6.31 -18.03
N ASP A 69 5.89 6.02 -19.33
CA ASP A 69 5.17 6.74 -20.37
C ASP A 69 3.70 6.27 -20.55
N PHE A 70 3.31 5.14 -19.93
CA PHE A 70 1.95 4.61 -19.96
C PHE A 70 0.91 5.67 -19.53
N TRP A 71 1.20 6.39 -18.47
CA TRP A 71 0.28 7.36 -17.87
C TRP A 71 0.03 8.53 -18.83
N LYS A 72 1.10 9.08 -19.39
CA LYS A 72 1.03 10.16 -20.38
C LYS A 72 0.33 9.71 -21.65
N LYS A 73 0.64 8.53 -22.19
CA LYS A 73 0.00 7.94 -23.38
C LYS A 73 -1.52 7.77 -23.16
N ASN A 74 -1.92 7.47 -21.94
CA ASN A 74 -3.35 7.31 -21.59
C ASN A 74 -3.97 8.59 -21.02
N LYS A 75 -3.31 9.75 -21.08
CA LYS A 75 -3.81 11.03 -20.58
C LYS A 75 -4.31 10.92 -19.12
N ILE A 76 -3.54 10.28 -18.27
CA ILE A 76 -3.73 10.16 -16.83
C ILE A 76 -2.62 10.95 -16.15
N ASP A 77 -2.97 12.03 -15.47
CA ASP A 77 -2.02 12.84 -14.73
C ASP A 77 -1.72 12.20 -13.36
N LEU A 78 -0.46 12.10 -13.00
CA LEU A 78 -0.03 11.61 -11.69
C LEU A 78 0.51 12.78 -10.86
N VAL A 79 0.02 12.90 -9.63
CA VAL A 79 0.43 13.92 -8.67
C VAL A 79 0.93 13.25 -7.40
N GLN A 80 2.22 13.38 -7.13
CA GLN A 80 2.80 12.90 -5.87
C GLN A 80 2.74 14.02 -4.83
N LYS A 81 1.66 14.03 -4.05
CA LYS A 81 1.43 14.97 -2.95
C LYS A 81 0.58 14.34 -1.85
N ARG A 82 0.79 14.79 -0.63
CA ARG A 82 -0.04 14.44 0.51
C ARG A 82 -1.25 15.35 0.60
N VAL A 83 -2.45 14.75 0.59
CA VAL A 83 -3.70 15.46 0.87
C VAL A 83 -3.94 15.45 2.38
N ILE A 84 -4.12 16.63 2.97
CA ILE A 84 -4.36 16.79 4.41
C ILE A 84 -5.81 17.12 4.74
N GLN A 85 -6.57 17.63 3.75
CA GLN A 85 -7.98 17.97 3.96
C GLN A 85 -8.79 17.79 2.68
N LEU A 86 -10.02 17.34 2.85
CA LEU A 86 -11.07 17.28 1.84
C LEU A 86 -12.19 18.25 2.24
N ASP A 87 -12.43 19.25 1.39
CA ASP A 87 -13.59 20.13 1.49
C ASP A 87 -14.64 19.68 0.44
N ALA A 88 -15.62 18.93 0.90
CA ALA A 88 -16.65 18.36 0.03
C ALA A 88 -17.64 19.40 -0.51
N GLU A 89 -17.88 20.47 0.25
CA GLU A 89 -18.79 21.56 -0.16
C GLU A 89 -18.20 22.39 -1.29
N LYS A 90 -16.89 22.69 -1.19
CA LYS A 90 -16.15 23.42 -2.22
C LYS A 90 -15.59 22.50 -3.31
N GLN A 91 -15.78 21.20 -3.20
CA GLN A 91 -15.19 20.18 -4.10
C GLN A 91 -13.67 20.39 -4.28
N GLN A 92 -12.96 20.51 -3.15
CA GLN A 92 -11.55 20.87 -3.13
C GLN A 92 -10.73 19.94 -2.23
N LEU A 93 -9.55 19.57 -2.69
CA LEU A 93 -8.51 18.93 -1.89
C LEU A 93 -7.47 19.96 -1.50
N VAL A 94 -6.99 19.90 -0.25
CA VAL A 94 -5.90 20.73 0.27
C VAL A 94 -4.69 19.83 0.49
N PHE A 95 -3.55 20.21 -0.06
CA PHE A 95 -2.29 19.51 0.10
C PHE A 95 -1.49 20.03 1.31
N GLU A 96 -0.52 19.27 1.75
CA GLU A 96 0.36 19.62 2.88
C GLU A 96 1.11 20.95 2.65
N ASP A 97 1.46 21.26 1.39
CA ASP A 97 2.07 22.53 0.99
C ASP A 97 1.05 23.70 0.87
N GLN A 98 -0.16 23.52 1.38
CA GLN A 98 -1.29 24.46 1.33
C GLN A 98 -1.81 24.78 -0.09
N SER A 99 -1.26 24.18 -1.13
CA SER A 99 -1.87 24.24 -2.46
C SER A 99 -3.19 23.48 -2.50
N THR A 100 -4.04 23.80 -3.47
CA THR A 100 -5.36 23.20 -3.58
C THR A 100 -5.62 22.65 -4.98
N LEU A 101 -6.50 21.64 -5.06
CA LEU A 101 -6.97 21.07 -6.32
C LEU A 101 -8.49 20.93 -6.27
N HIS A 102 -9.16 21.54 -7.26
CA HIS A 102 -10.60 21.41 -7.44
C HIS A 102 -10.93 20.12 -8.21
N TYR A 103 -12.08 19.51 -7.90
CA TYR A 103 -12.60 18.34 -8.61
C TYR A 103 -14.11 18.44 -8.85
N ASP A 104 -14.59 17.90 -9.96
CA ASP A 104 -16.02 17.67 -10.22
C ASP A 104 -16.48 16.29 -9.72
N ARG A 105 -15.58 15.33 -9.74
CA ARG A 105 -15.80 13.98 -9.22
C ARG A 105 -14.56 13.50 -8.47
N LEU A 106 -14.76 12.91 -7.31
CA LEU A 106 -13.70 12.34 -6.49
C LEU A 106 -13.95 10.87 -6.23
N VAL A 107 -12.91 10.07 -6.42
CA VAL A 107 -12.86 8.66 -6.00
C VAL A 107 -11.88 8.53 -4.85
N LEU A 108 -12.32 8.03 -3.71
CA LEU A 108 -11.48 7.73 -2.56
C LEU A 108 -10.99 6.27 -2.64
N ALA A 109 -9.70 6.09 -2.85
CA ALA A 109 -9.02 4.80 -2.94
C ALA A 109 -7.78 4.76 -2.03
N CYS A 110 -7.92 5.31 -0.82
CA CYS A 110 -6.82 5.58 0.13
C CYS A 110 -6.18 4.33 0.74
N GLY A 111 -6.75 3.13 0.49
CA GLY A 111 -6.22 1.88 1.03
C GLY A 111 -6.46 1.72 2.52
N SER A 112 -5.49 1.08 3.19
CA SER A 112 -5.54 0.75 4.62
C SER A 112 -4.25 1.16 5.31
N VAL A 113 -4.25 1.04 6.63
CA VAL A 113 -3.04 1.19 7.45
C VAL A 113 -2.96 0.02 8.43
N PRO A 114 -1.76 -0.37 8.90
CA PRO A 114 -1.64 -1.37 9.95
C PRO A 114 -2.37 -0.94 11.22
N ASN A 115 -3.06 -1.90 11.86
CA ASN A 115 -3.69 -1.65 13.14
C ASN A 115 -2.62 -1.39 14.22
N ARG A 116 -2.87 -0.36 15.04
CA ARG A 116 -2.11 -0.09 16.25
C ARG A 116 -3.06 -0.13 17.43
N PHE A 117 -2.77 -1.00 18.40
CA PHE A 117 -3.72 -1.32 19.48
C PHE A 117 -3.48 -0.52 20.76
N GLY A 118 -2.56 0.45 20.76
CA GLY A 118 -2.22 1.25 21.92
C GLY A 118 -1.35 0.50 22.95
N TRP A 119 -0.65 -0.54 22.55
CA TRP A 119 0.24 -1.29 23.44
C TRP A 119 1.43 -0.42 23.90
N PRO A 120 1.87 -0.55 25.14
CA PRO A 120 3.11 0.08 25.59
C PRO A 120 4.28 -0.31 24.69
N GLY A 121 5.03 0.68 24.22
CA GLY A 121 6.21 0.46 23.37
C GLY A 121 5.92 0.32 21.87
N GLN A 122 4.66 0.37 21.41
CA GLN A 122 4.34 0.28 19.97
C GLN A 122 4.92 1.43 19.12
N ASP A 123 5.31 2.53 19.77
CA ASP A 123 5.90 3.72 19.12
C ASP A 123 7.42 3.78 19.24
N LEU A 124 8.04 2.72 19.77
CA LEU A 124 9.50 2.60 19.83
C LEU A 124 10.09 2.38 18.44
N ASP A 125 11.35 2.78 18.28
CA ASP A 125 12.13 2.49 17.08
C ASP A 125 12.14 0.99 16.80
N ALA A 126 12.12 0.62 15.51
CA ALA A 126 12.03 -0.75 15.03
C ALA A 126 10.69 -1.47 15.30
N VAL A 127 9.69 -0.82 15.91
CA VAL A 127 8.32 -1.36 16.02
C VAL A 127 7.46 -0.83 14.90
N GLN A 128 7.19 -1.67 13.90
CA GLN A 128 6.50 -1.27 12.69
C GLN A 128 5.58 -2.37 12.14
N GLY A 129 4.68 -2.01 11.24
CA GLY A 129 3.99 -2.95 10.34
C GLY A 129 4.73 -3.04 9.01
N LEU A 130 4.16 -3.84 8.08
CA LEU A 130 4.59 -3.87 6.68
C LEU A 130 3.36 -3.61 5.81
N TYR A 131 3.30 -2.40 5.27
CA TYR A 131 2.24 -2.02 4.34
C TYR A 131 2.72 -1.05 3.27
N HIS A 132 3.46 0.00 3.65
CA HIS A 132 3.98 1.00 2.74
C HIS A 132 5.41 0.69 2.29
N LYS A 133 5.83 1.29 1.18
CA LYS A 133 7.23 1.22 0.74
C LYS A 133 8.20 1.67 1.84
N LYS A 134 7.87 2.74 2.56
CA LYS A 134 8.67 3.22 3.69
C LYS A 134 8.84 2.20 4.81
N ASP A 135 7.85 1.31 5.00
CA ASP A 135 7.95 0.23 5.99
C ASP A 135 8.96 -0.82 5.52
N LEU A 136 9.00 -1.11 4.20
CA LEU A 136 10.04 -1.94 3.62
C LEU A 136 11.43 -1.30 3.81
N ASP A 137 11.59 -0.02 3.48
CA ASP A 137 12.87 0.68 3.62
C ASP A 137 13.37 0.68 5.08
N SER A 138 12.44 0.85 6.03
CA SER A 138 12.73 0.76 7.46
C SER A 138 13.13 -0.67 7.86
N LEU A 139 12.40 -1.69 7.38
CA LEU A 139 12.70 -3.09 7.67
C LEU A 139 14.07 -3.51 7.11
N GLU A 140 14.41 -3.06 5.90
CA GLU A 140 15.72 -3.27 5.29
C GLU A 140 16.84 -2.71 6.18
N LYS A 141 16.70 -1.45 6.59
CA LYS A 141 17.65 -0.77 7.47
C LYS A 141 17.85 -1.52 8.80
N TRP A 142 16.76 -1.97 9.42
CA TRP A 142 16.84 -2.71 10.69
C TRP A 142 17.43 -4.10 10.50
N SER A 143 17.12 -4.76 9.39
CA SER A 143 17.61 -6.12 9.11
C SER A 143 19.14 -6.23 9.08
N ASP A 144 19.85 -5.16 8.74
CA ASP A 144 21.30 -5.13 8.75
C ASP A 144 21.89 -5.12 10.19
N THR A 145 21.10 -4.74 11.18
CA THR A 145 21.57 -4.51 12.55
C THR A 145 21.03 -5.48 13.59
N ILE A 146 19.94 -6.21 13.28
CA ILE A 146 19.29 -7.15 14.21
C ILE A 146 19.69 -8.60 13.91
N GLU A 147 19.70 -9.43 14.93
CA GLU A 147 19.85 -10.89 14.82
C GLU A 147 18.50 -11.61 15.03
N GLU A 148 17.65 -11.02 15.86
CA GLU A 148 16.34 -11.56 16.22
C GLU A 148 15.23 -10.55 15.97
N ALA A 149 14.03 -11.05 15.63
CA ALA A 149 12.83 -10.23 15.46
C ALA A 149 11.62 -10.89 16.12
N THR A 150 10.69 -10.07 16.58
CA THR A 150 9.40 -10.53 17.11
C THR A 150 8.28 -10.13 16.14
N VAL A 151 7.50 -11.08 15.69
CA VAL A 151 6.31 -10.86 14.88
C VAL A 151 5.07 -11.14 15.71
N VAL A 152 4.14 -10.20 15.76
CA VAL A 152 2.89 -10.32 16.52
C VAL A 152 1.70 -10.29 15.57
N GLY A 153 0.94 -11.38 15.53
CA GLY A 153 -0.27 -11.52 14.72
C GLY A 153 -0.26 -12.73 13.80
N GLY A 154 -1.17 -13.66 14.04
CA GLY A 154 -1.31 -14.94 13.33
C GLY A 154 -2.10 -14.85 12.02
N GLY A 155 -2.09 -13.71 11.33
CA GLY A 155 -2.71 -13.55 10.02
C GLY A 155 -1.72 -13.71 8.87
N LEU A 156 -2.21 -13.53 7.63
CA LEU A 156 -1.41 -13.67 6.41
C LEU A 156 -0.14 -12.81 6.42
N ILE A 157 -0.26 -11.53 6.77
CA ILE A 157 0.90 -10.62 6.82
C ILE A 157 1.92 -11.08 7.87
N GLY A 158 1.45 -11.62 9.01
CA GLY A 158 2.33 -12.12 10.06
C GLY A 158 3.22 -13.26 9.57
N ILE A 159 2.65 -14.26 8.91
CA ILE A 159 3.43 -15.40 8.39
C ILE A 159 4.34 -14.98 7.23
N GLU A 160 3.91 -14.06 6.36
CA GLU A 160 4.75 -13.49 5.32
C GLU A 160 5.99 -12.79 5.91
N LEU A 161 5.80 -12.02 7.00
CA LEU A 161 6.91 -11.38 7.72
C LEU A 161 7.87 -12.40 8.37
N VAL A 162 7.34 -13.49 8.92
CA VAL A 162 8.17 -14.58 9.45
C VAL A 162 9.04 -15.17 8.34
N GLU A 163 8.45 -15.49 7.19
CA GLU A 163 9.17 -16.02 6.04
C GLU A 163 10.24 -15.03 5.53
N MET A 164 9.87 -13.77 5.38
CA MET A 164 10.78 -12.69 4.97
C MET A 164 12.02 -12.60 5.88
N LEU A 165 11.80 -12.51 7.17
CA LEU A 165 12.89 -12.40 8.16
C LEU A 165 13.73 -13.67 8.20
N HIS A 166 13.09 -14.83 8.17
CA HIS A 166 13.78 -16.12 8.15
C HIS A 166 14.64 -16.30 6.89
N SER A 167 14.18 -15.85 5.72
CA SER A 167 14.94 -15.90 4.47
C SER A 167 16.27 -15.15 4.53
N ARG A 168 16.38 -14.18 5.42
CA ARG A 168 17.62 -13.43 5.71
C ARG A 168 18.36 -13.95 6.95
N GLY A 169 18.03 -15.16 7.42
CA GLY A 169 18.70 -15.82 8.54
C GLY A 169 18.43 -15.18 9.89
N LYS A 170 17.34 -14.40 10.04
CA LYS A 170 16.96 -13.82 11.33
C LYS A 170 16.22 -14.86 12.16
N LYS A 171 16.52 -14.91 13.46
CA LYS A 171 15.73 -15.68 14.40
C LYS A 171 14.41 -14.96 14.67
N VAL A 172 13.28 -15.66 14.51
CA VAL A 172 11.96 -15.06 14.62
C VAL A 172 11.19 -15.63 15.80
N HIS A 173 10.68 -14.75 16.66
CA HIS A 173 9.70 -15.07 17.69
C HIS A 173 8.32 -14.71 17.18
N PHE A 174 7.50 -15.71 16.89
CA PHE A 174 6.18 -15.52 16.30
C PHE A 174 5.09 -15.68 17.37
N PHE A 175 4.39 -14.58 17.68
CA PHE A 175 3.31 -14.56 18.68
C PHE A 175 1.95 -14.54 18.00
N VAL A 176 1.19 -15.60 18.22
CA VAL A 176 -0.19 -15.76 17.76
C VAL A 176 -1.09 -15.82 18.98
N ARG A 177 -2.09 -14.95 19.05
CA ARG A 177 -3.04 -14.91 20.16
C ARG A 177 -3.99 -16.10 20.15
N GLU A 178 -4.40 -16.50 18.98
CA GLU A 178 -5.32 -17.57 18.69
C GLU A 178 -4.66 -18.94 18.97
N SER A 179 -5.46 -19.96 19.25
CA SER A 179 -4.96 -21.32 19.53
C SER A 179 -4.33 -22.01 18.31
N SER A 180 -4.57 -21.49 17.12
CA SER A 180 -4.08 -22.02 15.86
C SER A 180 -3.93 -20.88 14.85
N PHE A 181 -2.99 -21.04 13.89
CA PHE A 181 -2.74 -20.06 12.84
C PHE A 181 -4.01 -19.82 12.01
N TRP A 182 -4.36 -18.54 11.85
CA TRP A 182 -5.44 -18.03 10.99
C TRP A 182 -6.79 -18.78 11.11
N ASN A 183 -7.08 -19.29 12.30
CA ASN A 183 -8.27 -20.12 12.59
C ASN A 183 -9.60 -19.37 12.46
N THR A 184 -9.58 -18.06 12.28
CA THR A 184 -10.76 -17.24 11.99
C THR A 184 -11.16 -17.26 10.51
N VAL A 185 -10.31 -17.76 9.63
CA VAL A 185 -10.48 -17.81 8.18
C VAL A 185 -10.40 -19.23 7.64
N LEU A 186 -9.41 -20.01 8.12
CA LEU A 186 -9.18 -21.38 7.67
C LEU A 186 -10.00 -22.38 8.48
N PRO A 187 -10.46 -23.49 7.86
CA PRO A 187 -10.96 -24.64 8.59
C PRO A 187 -9.93 -25.17 9.60
N PRO A 188 -10.38 -25.82 10.71
CA PRO A 188 -9.47 -26.31 11.75
C PRO A 188 -8.37 -27.22 11.23
N GLU A 189 -8.68 -28.12 10.30
CA GLU A 189 -7.73 -29.08 9.72
C GLU A 189 -6.64 -28.41 8.91
N GLU A 190 -7.00 -27.37 8.13
CA GLU A 190 -6.03 -26.58 7.36
C GLU A 190 -5.16 -25.72 8.27
N SER A 191 -5.78 -25.11 9.28
CA SER A 191 -5.07 -24.31 10.29
C SER A 191 -4.05 -25.16 11.06
N GLU A 192 -4.39 -26.40 11.43
CA GLU A 192 -3.50 -27.33 12.10
C GLU A 192 -2.37 -27.82 11.18
N MET A 193 -2.65 -28.08 9.91
CA MET A 193 -1.63 -28.42 8.93
C MET A 193 -0.55 -27.31 8.81
N ILE A 194 -0.98 -26.05 8.82
CA ILE A 194 -0.05 -24.91 8.80
C ILE A 194 0.75 -24.84 10.11
N ASN A 195 0.12 -25.03 11.27
CA ASN A 195 0.84 -25.05 12.54
C ASN A 195 1.97 -26.07 12.53
N GLN A 196 1.72 -27.28 12.03
CA GLN A 196 2.74 -28.35 11.93
C GLN A 196 3.86 -28.02 10.95
N HIS A 197 3.61 -27.13 9.99
CA HIS A 197 4.63 -26.69 9.02
C HIS A 197 5.49 -25.55 9.55
N ILE A 198 4.94 -24.69 10.43
CA ILE A 198 5.64 -23.55 11.02
C ILE A 198 6.55 -23.99 12.19
N LEU A 199 6.20 -25.03 12.93
CA LEU A 199 6.96 -25.56 14.08
C LEU A 199 8.14 -26.44 13.61
#